data_1b2835063c9c234636b71c8c9b908d29
#
_entry.id   1b2835063c9c234636b71c8c9b908d29
#
_cell.length_a   1.000
_cell.length_b   1.000
_cell.length_c   1.000
_cell.angle_alpha   90.00
_cell.angle_beta   90.00
_cell.angle_gamma   90.00
#
_symmetry.space_group_name_H-M   'P 1'
#
loop_
_entity.id
_entity.type
_entity.pdbx_description
1 polymer ?
#
loop_
_entity_poly.entity_id
_entity_poly.type
_entity_poly.pdbx_seq_one_letter_code
_entity_poly.pdbx_strand_id
1 'polypeptide(L)'
;MKIETLKILFNRDLNKLKQEIELYQNENNLWKIEKGISNSAGNLCLHLIGNLNNFIGSELGKTNYSRNRPLEFSLKHIPKTELIEKIEETILVLNKTLDTVTPEVLKQEYPILVFESKSTTEFFLVHLSTHLDYHLGQINYHRRLLDS
;
A
#
# COMPACT_ATOMS: atom_id res chain seq x y z
N MET A 1 -2.22 -8.99 -19.78
CA MET A 1 -1.07 -9.00 -18.83
C MET A 1 -1.08 -10.29 -18.03
N LYS A 2 0.08 -10.74 -17.63
CA LYS A 2 0.20 -11.90 -16.75
C LYS A 2 0.12 -11.45 -15.28
N ILE A 3 -0.69 -12.13 -14.49
CA ILE A 3 -0.79 -11.84 -13.04
C ILE A 3 0.56 -11.93 -12.34
N GLU A 4 1.45 -12.78 -12.83
CA GLU A 4 2.79 -12.94 -12.29
C GLU A 4 3.59 -11.62 -12.33
N THR A 5 3.43 -10.83 -13.39
CA THR A 5 4.07 -9.51 -13.49
C THR A 5 3.61 -8.59 -12.36
N LEU A 6 2.31 -8.56 -12.09
CA LEU A 6 1.75 -7.77 -10.98
C LEU A 6 2.28 -8.23 -9.62
N LYS A 7 2.33 -9.55 -9.40
CA LYS A 7 2.88 -10.12 -8.17
C LYS A 7 4.32 -9.67 -7.95
N ILE A 8 5.15 -9.76 -8.99
CA ILE A 8 6.56 -9.32 -8.92
C ILE A 8 6.64 -7.85 -8.54
N LEU A 9 5.84 -6.98 -9.17
CA LEU A 9 5.86 -5.55 -8.91
C LEU A 9 5.39 -5.22 -7.49
N PHE A 10 4.29 -5.80 -7.02
CA PHE A 10 3.82 -5.60 -5.66
C PHE A 10 4.84 -6.08 -4.63
N ASN A 11 5.42 -7.26 -4.82
CA ASN A 11 6.43 -7.78 -3.89
C ASN A 11 7.68 -6.89 -3.86
N ARG A 12 8.14 -6.45 -5.03
CA ARG A 12 9.29 -5.54 -5.12
C ARG A 12 9.03 -4.26 -4.31
N ASP A 13 7.90 -3.62 -4.55
CA ASP A 13 7.64 -2.30 -3.99
C ASP A 13 7.22 -2.37 -2.52
N LEU A 14 6.50 -3.40 -2.09
CA LEU A 14 6.21 -3.60 -0.67
C LEU A 14 7.48 -3.94 0.14
N ASN A 15 8.42 -4.70 -0.43
CA ASN A 15 9.70 -4.93 0.22
C ASN A 15 10.55 -3.65 0.28
N LYS A 16 10.47 -2.79 -0.74
CA LYS A 16 11.10 -1.47 -0.69
C LYS A 16 10.46 -0.57 0.37
N LEU A 17 9.14 -0.61 0.49
CA LEU A 17 8.43 0.13 1.54
C LEU A 17 8.91 -0.30 2.93
N LYS A 18 8.98 -1.61 3.17
CA LYS A 18 9.51 -2.17 4.40
C LYS A 18 10.92 -1.66 4.67
N GLN A 19 11.79 -1.71 3.66
CA GLN A 19 13.17 -1.24 3.76
C GLN A 19 13.25 0.26 4.07
N GLU A 20 12.40 1.09 3.45
CA GLU A 20 12.36 2.53 3.73
C GLU A 20 11.97 2.81 5.19
N ILE A 21 10.99 2.10 5.71
CA ILE A 21 10.58 2.23 7.12
C ILE A 21 11.73 1.78 8.05
N GLU A 22 12.39 0.67 7.75
CA GLU A 22 13.53 0.16 8.52
C GLU A 22 14.71 1.15 8.55
N LEU A 23 14.94 1.90 7.50
CA LEU A 23 16.06 2.83 7.35
C LEU A 23 15.93 4.09 8.21
N TYR A 24 14.75 4.42 8.73
CA TYR A 24 14.61 5.55 9.64
C TYR A 24 15.45 5.32 10.89
N GLN A 25 16.39 6.23 11.16
CA GLN A 25 17.28 6.17 12.33
C GLN A 25 16.55 6.60 13.60
N ASN A 26 15.70 7.62 13.47
CA ASN A 26 14.82 8.08 14.56
C ASN A 26 13.39 7.83 14.15
N GLU A 27 12.72 6.87 14.78
CA GLU A 27 11.36 6.51 14.39
C GLU A 27 10.34 7.63 14.62
N ASN A 28 10.64 8.60 15.47
CA ASN A 28 9.78 9.77 15.62
C ASN A 28 9.72 10.60 14.33
N ASN A 29 10.76 10.54 13.51
CA ASN A 29 10.81 11.25 12.25
C ASN A 29 9.84 10.69 11.19
N LEU A 30 9.38 9.43 11.35
CA LEU A 30 8.32 8.86 10.52
C LEU A 30 7.04 9.72 10.53
N TRP A 31 6.82 10.48 11.58
CA TRP A 31 5.58 11.22 11.82
C TRP A 31 5.72 12.72 11.62
N LYS A 32 6.89 13.19 11.18
CA LYS A 32 7.13 14.61 10.93
C LYS A 32 6.34 15.12 9.75
N ILE A 33 5.87 16.36 9.89
CA ILE A 33 5.26 17.15 8.81
C ILE A 33 6.04 18.45 8.69
N GLU A 34 6.37 18.84 7.46
CA GLU A 34 7.04 20.09 7.15
C GLU A 34 6.18 20.92 6.19
N LYS A 35 6.54 22.19 6.04
CA LYS A 35 5.85 23.09 5.10
C LYS A 35 5.86 22.48 3.67
N GLY A 36 4.71 22.44 3.04
CA GLY A 36 4.55 21.92 1.69
C GLY A 36 4.20 20.44 1.61
N ILE A 37 4.18 19.73 2.74
CA ILE A 37 3.69 18.34 2.79
C ILE A 37 2.55 18.23 3.77
N SER A 38 1.52 17.45 3.39
CA SER A 38 0.32 17.27 4.22
C SER A 38 0.32 15.97 5.02
N ASN A 39 1.14 14.99 4.64
CA ASN A 39 1.18 13.67 5.27
C ASN A 39 2.59 13.26 5.64
N SER A 40 2.74 12.67 6.82
CA SER A 40 3.99 12.05 7.23
C SER A 40 4.21 10.71 6.52
N ALA A 41 5.45 10.22 6.52
CA ALA A 41 5.78 8.91 5.97
C ALA A 41 5.04 7.78 6.69
N GLY A 42 4.90 7.87 8.01
CA GLY A 42 4.14 6.88 8.80
C GLY A 42 2.67 6.82 8.36
N ASN A 43 2.05 7.96 8.15
CA ASN A 43 0.67 8.02 7.68
C ASN A 43 0.52 7.52 6.24
N LEU A 44 1.47 7.82 5.35
CA LEU A 44 1.46 7.27 4.00
C LEU A 44 1.65 5.75 4.01
N CYS A 45 2.47 5.23 4.91
CA CYS A 45 2.62 3.79 5.10
C CYS A 45 1.29 3.14 5.53
N LEU A 46 0.63 3.70 6.55
CA LEU A 46 -0.68 3.23 6.99
C LEU A 46 -1.72 3.31 5.88
N HIS A 47 -1.69 4.39 5.09
CA HIS A 47 -2.59 4.56 3.95
C HIS A 47 -2.38 3.47 2.89
N LEU A 48 -1.14 3.13 2.56
CA LEU A 48 -0.83 2.07 1.61
C LEU A 48 -1.29 0.70 2.12
N ILE A 49 -1.05 0.40 3.40
CA ILE A 49 -1.51 -0.83 4.04
C ILE A 49 -3.04 -0.94 3.95
N GLY A 50 -3.76 0.12 4.33
CA GLY A 50 -5.21 0.15 4.28
C GLY A 50 -5.76 0.03 2.86
N ASN A 51 -5.16 0.73 1.92
CA ASN A 51 -5.52 0.70 0.50
C ASN A 51 -5.42 -0.71 -0.08
N LEU A 52 -4.29 -1.36 0.07
CA LEU A 52 -4.04 -2.67 -0.51
C LEU A 52 -4.85 -3.78 0.17
N ASN A 53 -4.95 -3.76 1.50
CA ASN A 53 -5.76 -4.74 2.22
C ASN A 53 -7.25 -4.61 1.89
N ASN A 54 -7.73 -3.38 1.64
CA ASN A 54 -9.12 -3.17 1.25
C ASN A 54 -9.38 -3.62 -0.20
N PHE A 55 -8.65 -3.07 -1.15
CA PHE A 55 -8.96 -3.27 -2.56
C PHE A 55 -8.50 -4.62 -3.10
N ILE A 56 -7.44 -5.20 -2.59
CA ILE A 56 -6.98 -6.53 -3.00
C ILE A 56 -7.43 -7.57 -1.96
N GLY A 57 -7.11 -7.36 -0.69
CA GLY A 57 -7.40 -8.34 0.35
C GLY A 57 -8.90 -8.58 0.52
N SER A 58 -9.66 -7.55 0.83
CA SER A 58 -11.09 -7.68 1.10
C SER A 58 -11.91 -7.89 -0.17
N GLU A 59 -11.74 -7.03 -1.18
CA GLU A 59 -12.59 -7.06 -2.37
C GLU A 59 -12.33 -8.27 -3.27
N LEU A 60 -11.09 -8.64 -3.50
CA LEU A 60 -10.72 -9.78 -4.35
C LEU A 60 -10.46 -11.05 -3.54
N GLY A 61 -9.80 -10.93 -2.40
CA GLY A 61 -9.41 -12.08 -1.56
C GLY A 61 -10.44 -12.47 -0.51
N LYS A 62 -11.50 -11.69 -0.33
CA LYS A 62 -12.58 -11.92 0.63
C LYS A 62 -12.08 -12.10 2.07
N THR A 63 -11.04 -11.33 2.45
CA THR A 63 -10.58 -11.28 3.84
C THR A 63 -11.58 -10.51 4.71
N ASN A 64 -11.41 -10.61 6.03
CA ASN A 64 -12.23 -9.88 6.99
C ASN A 64 -11.76 -8.45 7.23
N TYR A 65 -10.81 -7.94 6.44
CA TYR A 65 -10.29 -6.60 6.63
C TYR A 65 -11.39 -5.55 6.45
N SER A 66 -11.53 -4.69 7.46
CA SER A 66 -12.46 -3.55 7.43
C SER A 66 -11.64 -2.26 7.51
N ARG A 67 -11.65 -1.50 6.44
CA ARG A 67 -10.83 -0.28 6.32
C ARG A 67 -11.40 0.85 7.18
N ASN A 68 -10.52 1.52 7.92
CA ASN A 68 -10.80 2.80 8.56
C ASN A 68 -9.85 3.85 7.97
N ARG A 69 -10.23 4.43 6.85
CA ARG A 69 -9.40 5.38 6.11
C ARG A 69 -9.02 6.63 6.94
N PRO A 70 -9.93 7.26 7.73
CA PRO A 70 -9.55 8.40 8.55
C PRO A 70 -8.40 8.11 9.52
N LEU A 71 -8.32 6.91 10.10
CA LEU A 71 -7.23 6.53 11.01
C LEU A 71 -5.89 6.42 10.30
N GLU A 72 -5.85 6.11 9.02
CA GLU A 72 -4.60 6.06 8.25
C GLU A 72 -3.86 7.40 8.28
N PHE A 73 -4.59 8.49 8.38
CA PHE A 73 -4.05 9.84 8.37
C PHE A 73 -4.00 10.50 9.75
N SER A 74 -4.75 10.00 10.74
CA SER A 74 -4.82 10.60 12.07
C SER A 74 -3.95 9.90 13.11
N LEU A 75 -3.68 8.60 12.96
CA LEU A 75 -2.82 7.88 13.90
C LEU A 75 -1.38 8.40 13.83
N LYS A 76 -0.74 8.45 15.01
CA LYS A 76 0.65 8.89 15.16
C LYS A 76 1.39 7.94 16.09
N HIS A 77 2.71 7.94 15.96
CA HIS A 77 3.60 7.22 16.88
C HIS A 77 3.34 5.71 16.97
N ILE A 78 2.86 5.10 15.87
CA ILE A 78 2.82 3.65 15.78
C ILE A 78 4.27 3.15 15.78
N PRO A 79 4.64 2.16 16.59
CA PRO A 79 6.00 1.64 16.62
C PRO A 79 6.45 1.16 15.22
N LYS A 80 7.70 1.46 14.90
CA LYS A 80 8.31 1.05 13.62
C LYS A 80 8.18 -0.47 13.39
N THR A 81 8.37 -1.26 14.43
CA THR A 81 8.22 -2.72 14.37
C THR A 81 6.79 -3.13 13.97
N GLU A 82 5.78 -2.45 14.48
CA GLU A 82 4.38 -2.71 14.13
C GLU A 82 4.09 -2.36 12.67
N LEU A 83 4.63 -1.26 12.17
CA LEU A 83 4.50 -0.91 10.74
C LEU A 83 5.12 -1.99 9.84
N ILE A 84 6.28 -2.49 10.21
CA ILE A 84 6.98 -3.56 9.48
C ILE A 84 6.15 -4.85 9.46
N GLU A 85 5.60 -5.25 10.61
CA GLU A 85 4.73 -6.42 10.71
C GLU A 85 3.50 -6.28 9.81
N LYS A 86 2.86 -5.11 9.82
CA LYS A 86 1.71 -4.83 8.96
C LYS A 86 2.06 -4.91 7.47
N ILE A 87 3.24 -4.43 7.07
CA ILE A 87 3.70 -4.56 5.69
C ILE A 87 3.91 -6.03 5.33
N GLU A 88 4.54 -6.81 6.20
CA GLU A 88 4.76 -8.25 5.97
C GLU A 88 3.44 -9.02 5.84
N GLU A 89 2.47 -8.74 6.71
CA GLU A 89 1.12 -9.30 6.63
C GLU A 89 0.44 -8.93 5.30
N THR A 90 0.59 -7.68 4.87
CA THR A 90 0.03 -7.21 3.60
C THR A 90 0.64 -7.97 2.41
N ILE A 91 1.95 -8.21 2.43
CA ILE A 91 2.62 -9.01 1.40
C ILE A 91 2.00 -10.42 1.31
N LEU A 92 1.79 -11.07 2.45
CA LEU A 92 1.18 -12.41 2.49
C LEU A 92 -0.25 -12.40 1.94
N VAL A 93 -1.06 -11.41 2.32
CA VAL A 93 -2.43 -11.26 1.84
C VAL A 93 -2.45 -11.06 0.33
N LEU A 94 -1.60 -10.18 -0.19
CA LEU A 94 -1.55 -9.91 -1.62
C LEU A 94 -1.12 -11.15 -2.41
N ASN A 95 -0.08 -11.84 -1.98
CA ASN A 95 0.38 -13.05 -2.66
C ASN A 95 -0.71 -14.13 -2.70
N LYS A 96 -1.35 -14.37 -1.57
CA LYS A 96 -2.43 -15.36 -1.48
C LYS A 96 -3.61 -14.98 -2.39
N THR A 97 -4.00 -13.71 -2.40
CA THR A 97 -5.12 -13.24 -3.22
C THR A 97 -4.77 -13.32 -4.71
N LEU A 98 -3.61 -12.79 -5.10
CA LEU A 98 -3.20 -12.76 -6.50
C LEU A 98 -2.99 -14.16 -7.09
N ASP A 99 -2.66 -15.15 -6.26
CA ASP A 99 -2.59 -16.55 -6.68
C ASP A 99 -3.95 -17.09 -7.14
N THR A 100 -5.05 -16.49 -6.71
CA THR A 100 -6.41 -16.90 -7.10
C THR A 100 -6.96 -16.14 -8.31
N VAL A 101 -6.28 -15.07 -8.74
CA VAL A 101 -6.74 -14.23 -9.85
C VAL A 101 -6.39 -14.89 -11.18
N THR A 102 -7.42 -15.23 -11.95
CA THR A 102 -7.28 -15.85 -13.28
C THR A 102 -7.25 -14.79 -14.38
N PRO A 103 -6.79 -15.14 -15.60
CA PRO A 103 -6.90 -14.22 -16.75
C PRO A 103 -8.32 -13.76 -17.04
N GLU A 104 -9.32 -14.59 -16.76
CA GLU A 104 -10.73 -14.25 -16.91
C GLU A 104 -11.14 -13.17 -15.92
N VAL A 105 -10.73 -13.31 -14.65
CA VAL A 105 -10.98 -12.29 -13.61
C VAL A 105 -10.34 -10.96 -13.96
N LEU A 106 -9.14 -10.95 -14.52
CA LEU A 106 -8.47 -9.72 -14.95
C LEU A 106 -9.29 -8.93 -15.98
N LYS A 107 -10.03 -9.60 -16.84
CA LYS A 107 -10.87 -8.98 -17.87
C LYS A 107 -12.22 -8.49 -17.36
N GLN A 108 -12.67 -9.00 -16.21
CA GLN A 108 -13.95 -8.62 -15.61
C GLN A 108 -13.90 -7.21 -15.03
N GLU A 109 -15.05 -6.59 -14.90
CA GLU A 109 -15.17 -5.36 -14.14
C GLU A 109 -14.71 -5.55 -12.70
N TYR A 110 -13.97 -4.57 -12.18
CA TYR A 110 -13.64 -4.56 -10.75
C TYR A 110 -14.94 -4.45 -9.93
N PRO A 111 -15.06 -5.18 -8.80
CA PRO A 111 -16.34 -5.32 -8.08
C PRO A 111 -17.02 -4.04 -7.63
N ILE A 112 -16.25 -2.99 -7.36
CA ILE A 112 -16.80 -1.71 -6.86
C ILE A 112 -16.41 -0.55 -7.76
N LEU A 113 -17.23 0.51 -7.72
CA LEU A 113 -16.96 1.75 -8.42
C LEU A 113 -16.00 2.61 -7.56
N VAL A 114 -14.82 2.91 -8.08
CA VAL A 114 -13.81 3.74 -7.41
C VAL A 114 -13.58 5.04 -8.16
N PHE A 115 -13.58 5.00 -9.48
CA PHE A 115 -13.46 6.15 -10.37
C PHE A 115 -14.85 6.63 -10.82
N GLU A 116 -14.91 7.63 -11.69
CA GLU A 116 -16.17 8.11 -12.28
C GLU A 116 -16.89 7.00 -13.06
N SER A 117 -16.15 6.08 -13.65
CA SER A 117 -16.68 4.91 -14.35
C SER A 117 -16.00 3.63 -13.85
N LYS A 118 -16.67 2.49 -14.07
CA LYS A 118 -16.11 1.19 -13.75
C LYS A 118 -14.91 0.88 -14.64
N SER A 119 -13.93 0.16 -14.09
CA SER A 119 -12.74 -0.29 -14.79
C SER A 119 -12.63 -1.80 -14.77
N THR A 120 -11.77 -2.37 -15.62
CA THR A 120 -11.41 -3.78 -15.51
C THR A 120 -10.59 -4.02 -14.25
N THR A 121 -10.62 -5.24 -13.74
CA THR A 121 -9.79 -5.65 -12.62
C THR A 121 -8.30 -5.45 -12.94
N GLU A 122 -7.88 -5.77 -14.17
CA GLU A 122 -6.51 -5.54 -14.61
C GLU A 122 -6.09 -4.08 -14.48
N PHE A 123 -6.90 -3.17 -15.03
CA PHE A 123 -6.61 -1.73 -14.94
C PHE A 123 -6.50 -1.28 -13.48
N PHE A 124 -7.43 -1.73 -12.64
CA PHE A 124 -7.46 -1.31 -11.24
C PHE A 124 -6.24 -1.85 -10.47
N LEU A 125 -5.82 -3.08 -10.72
CA LEU A 125 -4.60 -3.64 -10.11
C LEU A 125 -3.35 -2.88 -10.55
N VAL A 126 -3.25 -2.50 -11.83
CA VAL A 126 -2.14 -1.65 -12.30
C VAL A 126 -2.19 -0.28 -11.61
N HIS A 127 -3.37 0.31 -11.48
CA HIS A 127 -3.55 1.57 -10.76
C HIS A 127 -3.06 1.46 -9.30
N LEU A 128 -3.41 0.38 -8.60
CA LEU A 128 -2.95 0.17 -7.23
C LEU A 128 -1.42 0.03 -7.14
N SER A 129 -0.80 -0.61 -8.13
CA SER A 129 0.66 -0.73 -8.21
C SER A 129 1.32 0.64 -8.43
N THR A 130 0.79 1.46 -9.32
CA THR A 130 1.31 2.82 -9.56
C THR A 130 1.08 3.73 -8.35
N HIS A 131 -0.04 3.60 -7.65
CA HIS A 131 -0.33 4.32 -6.42
C HIS A 131 0.66 3.97 -5.30
N LEU A 132 0.98 2.70 -5.15
CA LEU A 132 2.00 2.23 -4.20
C LEU A 132 3.36 2.87 -4.52
N ASP A 133 3.77 2.82 -5.77
CA ASP A 133 5.07 3.35 -6.20
C ASP A 133 5.16 4.87 -6.04
N TYR A 134 4.07 5.58 -6.32
CA TYR A 134 3.98 7.03 -6.11
C TYR A 134 4.23 7.42 -4.65
N HIS A 135 3.54 6.79 -3.70
CA HIS A 135 3.73 7.08 -2.28
C HIS A 135 5.05 6.56 -1.74
N LEU A 136 5.55 5.45 -2.27
CA LEU A 136 6.88 4.93 -1.93
C LEU A 136 7.98 5.97 -2.24
N GLY A 137 7.88 6.63 -3.39
CA GLY A 137 8.79 7.73 -3.75
C GLY A 137 8.71 8.90 -2.77
N GLN A 138 7.51 9.28 -2.33
CA GLN A 138 7.31 10.31 -1.32
C GLN A 138 7.92 9.92 0.03
N ILE A 139 7.76 8.68 0.46
CA ILE A 139 8.34 8.16 1.70
C ILE A 139 9.86 8.18 1.64
N ASN A 140 10.45 7.78 0.50
CA ASN A 140 11.90 7.84 0.29
C ASN A 140 12.44 9.27 0.45
N TYR A 141 11.81 10.24 -0.20
CA TYR A 141 12.22 11.64 -0.09
C TYR A 141 11.99 12.20 1.30
N HIS A 142 10.87 11.87 1.94
CA HIS A 142 10.60 12.26 3.33
C HIS A 142 11.73 11.79 4.27
N ARG A 143 12.12 10.51 4.18
CA ARG A 143 13.22 9.99 4.99
C ARG A 143 14.52 10.75 4.72
N ARG A 144 14.88 10.91 3.45
CA ARG A 144 16.13 11.55 3.06
C ARG A 144 16.23 13.01 3.49
N LEU A 145 15.10 13.71 3.53
CA LEU A 145 15.04 15.12 3.92
C LEU A 145 14.87 15.32 5.43
N LEU A 146 14.14 14.46 6.11
CA LEU A 146 13.68 14.71 7.49
C LEU A 146 14.26 13.75 8.53
N ASP A 147 14.98 12.73 8.14
CA ASP A 147 15.61 11.75 9.04
C ASP A 147 17.14 11.84 8.94
N SER A 148 17.65 12.99 9.10
CA SER A 148 19.10 13.21 9.08
C SER A 148 19.62 13.66 10.44
#